data_2fa8f084799783853683300a5f320aeb
#
_entry.id   2fa8f084799783853683300a5f320aeb
#
_cell.length_a   1.000
_cell.length_b   1.000
_cell.length_c   1.000
_cell.angle_alpha   90.00
_cell.angle_beta   90.00
_cell.angle_gamma   90.00
#
_symmetry.space_group_name_H-M   'P 1'
#
loop_
_entity.id
_entity.type
_entity.pdbx_description
1 polymer ?
#
loop_
_entity_poly.entity_id
_entity_poly.type
_entity_poly.pdbx_seq_one_letter_code
_entity_poly.pdbx_strand_id
1 'polypeptide(L)'
;MVDQAQIGQKTEEALFSLDSTERVDTSVLIRAPVLVLNLNYVPVNICSVRRAVVMVGKGKAELLENHRGQLHTVTAVIEAPSIVRLVYMVKRPFLPRKLSKKEVFLRDRFPCQYCGKKAQDLTLDHVVPRKQN
;
A
#
# COMPACT_ATOMS: atom_id res chain seq x y z
N MET A 1 58.34 10.05 7.36
CA MET A 1 57.35 11.14 7.51
C MET A 1 56.58 11.20 6.21
N VAL A 2 55.45 10.61 6.15
CA VAL A 2 54.54 10.59 4.97
C VAL A 2 53.22 11.18 5.42
N ASP A 3 52.78 12.18 4.70
CA ASP A 3 51.62 13.03 4.97
C ASP A 3 50.31 12.25 5.06
N GLN A 4 49.61 12.37 6.18
CA GLN A 4 48.28 11.81 6.44
C GLN A 4 47.11 12.72 6.01
N ALA A 5 47.32 13.63 5.07
CA ALA A 5 46.36 14.70 4.74
C ALA A 5 45.57 14.49 3.44
N GLN A 6 45.64 13.33 2.77
CA GLN A 6 44.98 13.18 1.47
C GLN A 6 43.90 12.05 1.40
N ILE A 7 43.48 11.46 2.51
CA ILE A 7 42.47 10.38 2.49
C ILE A 7 41.04 10.89 2.80
N GLY A 8 40.91 12.16 3.26
CA GLY A 8 39.62 12.70 3.72
C GLY A 8 38.71 13.36 2.67
N GLN A 9 39.19 13.62 1.46
CA GLN A 9 38.42 14.42 0.47
C GLN A 9 37.79 13.63 -0.68
N LYS A 10 37.93 12.31 -0.71
CA LYS A 10 37.42 11.48 -1.84
C LYS A 10 36.13 10.71 -1.55
N THR A 11 35.59 10.81 -0.35
CA THR A 11 34.37 10.11 0.07
C THR A 11 33.15 11.03 0.17
N GLU A 12 33.29 12.34 0.08
CA GLU A 12 32.19 13.29 0.19
C GLU A 12 31.56 13.67 -1.16
N GLU A 13 32.31 13.50 -2.26
CA GLU A 13 31.82 13.81 -3.62
C GLU A 13 31.01 12.68 -4.26
N ALA A 14 31.03 11.48 -3.71
CA ALA A 14 30.29 10.33 -4.25
C ALA A 14 28.84 10.21 -3.70
N LEU A 15 28.44 11.03 -2.74
CA LEU A 15 27.10 10.97 -2.11
C LEU A 15 26.11 12.02 -2.66
N PHE A 16 26.54 12.89 -3.57
CA PHE A 16 25.69 13.97 -4.11
C PHE A 16 25.23 13.73 -5.57
N SER A 17 25.39 12.54 -6.11
CA SER A 17 24.95 12.20 -7.48
C SER A 17 23.81 11.18 -7.52
N LEU A 18 22.85 11.25 -6.60
CA LEU A 18 21.57 10.53 -6.71
C LEU A 18 20.43 11.50 -7.04
N ASP A 19 20.68 12.47 -7.90
CA ASP A 19 19.62 13.19 -8.61
C ASP A 19 19.33 12.47 -9.94
N SER A 20 18.89 11.22 -9.82
CA SER A 20 18.16 10.55 -10.89
C SER A 20 16.72 10.99 -10.77
N THR A 21 16.43 12.19 -11.29
CA THR A 21 15.07 12.56 -11.71
C THR A 21 14.69 11.62 -12.86
N GLU A 22 14.41 10.36 -12.53
CA GLU A 22 13.65 9.48 -13.41
C GLU A 22 12.33 10.21 -13.68
N ARG A 23 12.18 10.68 -14.91
CA ARG A 23 10.89 11.20 -15.42
C ARG A 23 9.93 10.03 -15.41
N VAL A 24 9.35 9.76 -14.24
CA VAL A 24 8.28 8.76 -14.10
C VAL A 24 7.19 9.19 -15.08
N ASP A 25 6.87 8.29 -16.01
CA ASP A 25 5.85 8.55 -17.02
C ASP A 25 4.55 8.98 -16.33
N THR A 26 4.12 10.20 -16.60
CA THR A 26 2.94 10.82 -15.96
C THR A 26 1.70 9.94 -16.09
N SER A 27 1.60 9.16 -17.18
CA SER A 27 0.48 8.24 -17.41
C SER A 27 0.46 7.07 -16.41
N VAL A 28 1.62 6.59 -16.01
CA VAL A 28 1.80 5.53 -15.00
C VAL A 28 1.58 6.11 -13.61
N LEU A 29 2.15 7.27 -13.32
CA LEU A 29 2.05 7.92 -12.02
C LEU A 29 0.59 8.26 -11.65
N ILE A 30 -0.21 8.75 -12.59
CA ILE A 30 -1.64 9.08 -12.38
C ILE A 30 -2.47 7.85 -11.95
N ARG A 31 -2.09 6.65 -12.38
CA ARG A 31 -2.77 5.39 -12.03
C ARG A 31 -2.22 4.71 -10.79
N ALA A 32 -1.09 5.18 -10.27
CA ALA A 32 -0.46 4.58 -9.10
C ALA A 32 -1.44 4.52 -7.90
N PRO A 33 -1.37 3.47 -7.07
CA PRO A 33 -2.26 3.29 -5.94
C PRO A 33 -1.90 4.25 -4.79
N VAL A 34 -2.88 4.89 -4.20
CA VAL A 34 -2.78 5.78 -3.03
C VAL A 34 -3.59 5.22 -1.89
N LEU A 35 -2.99 5.15 -0.71
CA LEU A 35 -3.68 4.71 0.50
C LEU A 35 -4.54 5.84 1.04
N VAL A 36 -5.83 5.56 1.26
CA VAL A 36 -6.78 6.50 1.84
C VAL A 36 -7.04 6.09 3.29
N LEU A 37 -6.68 6.97 4.22
CA LEU A 37 -6.93 6.81 5.64
C LEU A 37 -8.19 7.58 6.04
N ASN A 38 -8.86 7.09 7.06
CA ASN A 38 -9.94 7.78 7.73
C ASN A 38 -9.39 8.89 8.65
N LEU A 39 -10.26 9.72 9.22
CA LEU A 39 -9.89 10.73 10.21
C LEU A 39 -9.10 10.15 11.39
N ASN A 40 -9.40 8.92 11.82
CA ASN A 40 -8.71 8.19 12.89
C ASN A 40 -7.51 7.35 12.42
N TYR A 41 -6.94 7.64 11.23
CA TYR A 41 -5.81 6.93 10.62
C TYR A 41 -6.07 5.45 10.28
N VAL A 42 -7.28 4.95 10.40
CA VAL A 42 -7.62 3.59 9.98
C VAL A 42 -7.72 3.53 8.45
N PRO A 43 -7.08 2.56 7.79
CA PRO A 43 -7.18 2.39 6.34
C PRO A 43 -8.62 2.16 5.90
N VAL A 44 -9.08 2.96 4.94
CA VAL A 44 -10.45 2.87 4.39
C VAL A 44 -10.45 2.24 3.02
N ASN A 45 -9.57 2.71 2.13
CA ASN A 45 -9.58 2.30 0.74
C ASN A 45 -8.21 2.55 0.07
N ILE A 46 -8.07 2.03 -1.15
CA ILE A 46 -6.98 2.37 -2.05
C ILE A 46 -7.62 3.02 -3.30
N CYS A 47 -7.07 4.14 -3.74
CA CYS A 47 -7.53 4.81 -4.95
C CYS A 47 -6.33 5.18 -5.83
N SER A 48 -6.58 5.69 -7.05
CA SER A 48 -5.53 6.21 -7.91
C SER A 48 -5.09 7.62 -7.49
N VAL A 49 -3.86 8.00 -7.84
CA VAL A 49 -3.32 9.35 -7.63
C VAL A 49 -4.26 10.41 -8.20
N ARG A 50 -4.82 10.20 -9.40
CA ARG A 50 -5.81 11.12 -9.99
C ARG A 50 -6.98 11.40 -9.03
N ARG A 51 -7.55 10.37 -8.43
CA ARG A 51 -8.67 10.51 -7.49
C ARG A 51 -8.25 11.17 -6.19
N ALA A 52 -7.06 10.83 -5.68
CA ALA A 52 -6.51 11.42 -4.46
C ALA A 52 -6.29 12.92 -4.62
N VAL A 53 -5.67 13.38 -5.73
CA VAL A 53 -5.46 14.80 -6.04
C VAL A 53 -6.79 15.56 -6.10
N VAL A 54 -7.82 14.99 -6.72
CA VAL A 54 -9.16 15.61 -6.77
C VAL A 54 -9.77 15.72 -5.37
N MET A 55 -9.57 14.73 -4.49
CA MET A 55 -10.07 14.78 -3.11
C MET A 55 -9.36 15.86 -2.30
N VAL A 56 -8.04 15.98 -2.43
CA VAL A 56 -7.24 17.02 -1.77
C VAL A 56 -7.64 18.41 -2.29
N GLY A 57 -7.74 18.59 -3.61
CA GLY A 57 -8.15 19.86 -4.21
C GLY A 57 -9.58 20.31 -3.84
N LYS A 58 -10.47 19.37 -3.50
CA LYS A 58 -11.82 19.66 -2.98
C LYS A 58 -11.86 19.83 -1.44
N GLY A 59 -10.74 19.81 -0.75
CA GLY A 59 -10.69 19.89 0.70
C GLY A 59 -11.31 18.70 1.46
N LYS A 60 -11.48 17.54 0.78
CA LYS A 60 -12.06 16.33 1.36
C LYS A 60 -11.01 15.42 1.99
N ALA A 61 -9.75 15.62 1.65
CA ALA A 61 -8.62 14.86 2.18
C ALA A 61 -7.40 15.76 2.32
N GLU A 62 -6.54 15.44 3.26
CA GLU A 62 -5.24 16.05 3.49
C GLU A 62 -4.14 15.13 2.96
N LEU A 63 -3.10 15.72 2.39
CA LEU A 63 -1.90 15.00 1.98
C LEU A 63 -1.06 14.68 3.23
N LEU A 64 -0.73 13.41 3.44
CA LEU A 64 0.18 12.98 4.50
C LEU A 64 1.57 12.67 3.96
N GLU A 65 1.66 11.99 2.82
CA GLU A 65 2.93 11.61 2.21
C GLU A 65 2.88 11.70 0.68
N ASN A 66 4.01 12.11 0.07
CA ASN A 66 4.15 12.43 -1.35
C ASN A 66 5.41 11.84 -2.00
N HIS A 67 5.92 10.71 -1.55
CA HIS A 67 7.20 10.12 -2.01
C HIS A 67 7.23 9.61 -3.47
N ARG A 68 6.27 9.97 -4.33
CA ARG A 68 6.16 9.42 -5.69
C ARG A 68 6.53 10.37 -6.81
N GLY A 69 7.08 11.55 -6.47
CA GLY A 69 7.46 12.57 -7.43
C GLY A 69 6.35 13.59 -7.71
N GLN A 70 6.48 14.34 -8.81
CA GLN A 70 5.64 15.46 -9.14
C GLN A 70 4.85 15.22 -10.42
N LEU A 71 3.60 15.65 -10.41
CA LEU A 71 2.72 15.69 -11.57
C LEU A 71 2.76 17.10 -12.18
N HIS A 72 3.25 17.20 -13.39
CA HIS A 72 3.23 18.44 -14.15
C HIS A 72 1.89 18.55 -14.88
N THR A 73 1.09 19.56 -14.52
CA THR A 73 -0.12 19.93 -15.23
C THR A 73 0.12 21.21 -16.03
N VAL A 74 -0.81 21.59 -16.91
CA VAL A 74 -0.69 22.81 -17.71
C VAL A 74 -0.59 24.06 -16.84
N THR A 75 -1.19 24.06 -15.65
CA THR A 75 -1.31 25.25 -14.79
C THR A 75 -0.51 25.16 -13.48
N ALA A 76 -0.09 23.97 -13.07
CA ALA A 76 0.59 23.78 -11.78
C ALA A 76 1.40 22.49 -11.74
N VAL A 77 2.39 22.48 -10.83
CA VAL A 77 3.10 21.27 -10.42
C VAL A 77 2.46 20.78 -9.13
N ILE A 78 1.98 19.55 -9.12
CA ILE A 78 1.28 18.93 -7.99
C ILE A 78 2.11 17.74 -7.51
N GLU A 79 2.38 17.65 -6.22
CA GLU A 79 3.02 16.49 -5.63
C GLU A 79 2.12 15.26 -5.71
N ALA A 80 2.67 14.13 -6.16
CA ALA A 80 1.92 12.90 -6.29
C ALA A 80 1.73 12.24 -4.91
N PRO A 81 0.49 12.16 -4.38
CA PRO A 81 0.22 11.60 -3.08
C PRO A 81 0.52 10.10 -3.05
N SER A 82 1.10 9.64 -1.96
CA SER A 82 1.23 8.22 -1.60
C SER A 82 0.19 7.83 -0.56
N ILE A 83 -0.06 8.72 0.41
CA ILE A 83 -1.02 8.53 1.49
C ILE A 83 -1.83 9.81 1.65
N VAL A 84 -3.15 9.69 1.72
CA VAL A 84 -4.08 10.78 2.01
C VAL A 84 -5.00 10.42 3.17
N ARG A 85 -5.33 11.40 4.02
CA ARG A 85 -6.27 11.26 5.15
C ARG A 85 -7.54 12.03 4.87
N LEU A 86 -8.69 11.42 5.08
CA LEU A 86 -9.97 12.10 4.99
C LEU A 86 -10.15 13.09 6.16
N VAL A 87 -10.71 14.25 5.89
CA VAL A 87 -11.03 15.27 6.91
C VAL A 87 -12.32 14.95 7.67
N TYR A 88 -13.03 13.89 7.29
CA TYR A 88 -14.27 13.44 7.92
C TYR A 88 -14.22 11.94 8.22
N MET A 89 -15.03 11.54 9.19
CA MET A 89 -15.13 10.13 9.60
C MET A 89 -16.06 9.35 8.67
N VAL A 90 -15.53 8.33 8.02
CA VAL A 90 -16.31 7.34 7.29
C VAL A 90 -16.57 6.15 8.19
N LYS A 91 -17.85 5.89 8.51
CA LYS A 91 -18.26 4.67 9.20
C LYS A 91 -18.31 3.53 8.18
N ARG A 92 -17.41 2.56 8.31
CA ARG A 92 -17.49 1.32 7.54
C ARG A 92 -18.40 0.34 8.25
N PRO A 93 -19.44 -0.20 7.60
CA PRO A 93 -20.19 -1.29 8.20
C PRO A 93 -19.26 -2.48 8.39
N PHE A 94 -19.28 -3.07 9.58
CA PHE A 94 -18.59 -4.33 9.82
C PHE A 94 -19.34 -5.42 9.03
N LEU A 95 -18.78 -5.84 7.90
CA LEU A 95 -19.27 -6.98 7.15
C LEU A 95 -18.56 -8.23 7.68
N PRO A 96 -19.23 -9.10 8.42
CA PRO A 96 -18.64 -10.35 8.86
C PRO A 96 -18.23 -11.17 7.63
N ARG A 97 -17.00 -11.68 7.65
CA ARG A 97 -16.54 -12.55 6.56
C ARG A 97 -17.39 -13.81 6.56
N LYS A 98 -18.01 -14.10 5.43
CA LYS A 98 -18.70 -15.36 5.23
C LYS A 98 -17.65 -16.47 5.17
N LEU A 99 -17.76 -17.49 6.00
CA LEU A 99 -16.90 -18.66 5.92
C LEU A 99 -17.16 -19.37 4.57
N SER A 100 -16.18 -19.32 3.71
CA SER A 100 -16.17 -20.04 2.44
C SER A 100 -15.14 -21.18 2.49
N LYS A 101 -15.39 -22.24 1.74
CA LYS A 101 -14.44 -23.36 1.59
C LYS A 101 -13.03 -22.87 1.25
N LYS A 102 -12.94 -21.89 0.33
CA LYS A 102 -11.67 -21.28 -0.07
C LYS A 102 -10.95 -20.57 1.06
N GLU A 103 -11.66 -19.83 1.92
CA GLU A 103 -11.04 -19.12 3.04
C GLU A 103 -10.50 -20.07 4.12
N VAL A 104 -11.20 -21.19 4.37
CA VAL A 104 -10.70 -22.21 5.28
C VAL A 104 -9.40 -22.82 4.75
N PHE A 105 -9.34 -23.20 3.48
CA PHE A 105 -8.13 -23.73 2.88
C PHE A 105 -6.98 -22.71 2.84
N LEU A 106 -7.25 -21.43 2.58
CA LEU A 106 -6.23 -20.38 2.64
C LEU A 106 -5.69 -20.18 4.05
N ARG A 107 -6.55 -20.18 5.06
CA ARG A 107 -6.15 -20.09 6.47
C ARG A 107 -5.22 -21.24 6.84
N ASP A 108 -5.58 -22.44 6.45
CA ASP A 108 -4.86 -23.68 6.81
C ASP A 108 -3.69 -23.99 5.85
N ARG A 109 -3.41 -23.11 4.86
CA ARG A 109 -2.33 -23.24 3.87
C ARG A 109 -2.39 -24.50 3.00
N PHE A 110 -3.58 -25.06 2.80
CA PHE A 110 -3.86 -26.23 1.95
C PHE A 110 -3.28 -27.61 2.40
N PRO A 111 -2.75 -27.86 3.60
CA PRO A 111 -2.48 -29.22 4.03
C PRO A 111 -3.72 -29.87 4.62
N CYS A 112 -3.79 -31.19 4.51
CA CYS A 112 -4.75 -31.98 5.25
C CYS A 112 -4.47 -31.87 6.75
N GLN A 113 -5.47 -31.53 7.57
CA GLN A 113 -5.29 -31.34 9.02
C GLN A 113 -5.06 -32.67 9.77
N TYR A 114 -5.34 -33.82 9.14
CA TYR A 114 -5.11 -35.14 9.73
C TYR A 114 -3.71 -35.69 9.43
N CYS A 115 -3.26 -35.65 8.18
CA CYS A 115 -2.02 -36.28 7.75
C CYS A 115 -0.94 -35.28 7.27
N GLY A 116 -1.24 -33.98 7.20
CA GLY A 116 -0.32 -32.94 6.76
C GLY A 116 0.01 -32.93 5.25
N LYS A 117 -0.51 -33.87 4.46
CA LYS A 117 -0.27 -33.92 3.03
C LYS A 117 -0.96 -32.77 2.32
N LYS A 118 -0.28 -32.13 1.38
CA LYS A 118 -0.86 -31.15 0.45
C LYS A 118 -1.50 -31.88 -0.71
N ALA A 119 -2.82 -31.74 -0.87
CA ALA A 119 -3.56 -32.32 -1.96
C ALA A 119 -4.54 -31.27 -2.54
N GLN A 120 -4.87 -31.39 -3.84
CA GLN A 120 -5.78 -30.46 -4.51
C GLN A 120 -7.26 -30.82 -4.33
N ASP A 121 -7.54 -32.05 -3.93
CA ASP A 121 -8.86 -32.65 -3.79
C ASP A 121 -9.35 -32.72 -2.32
N LEU A 122 -8.83 -31.83 -1.47
CA LEU A 122 -9.25 -31.74 -0.06
C LEU A 122 -10.71 -31.30 0.07
N THR A 123 -11.42 -31.96 1.00
CA THR A 123 -12.79 -31.61 1.38
C THR A 123 -12.83 -31.02 2.79
N LEU A 124 -13.87 -30.23 3.08
CA LEU A 124 -14.15 -29.76 4.44
C LEU A 124 -15.08 -30.74 5.12
N ASP A 125 -14.73 -31.10 6.34
CA ASP A 125 -15.57 -31.89 7.20
C ASP A 125 -15.90 -31.14 8.51
N HIS A 126 -16.97 -31.55 9.19
CA HIS A 126 -17.38 -30.97 10.47
C HIS A 126 -16.75 -31.76 11.60
N VAL A 127 -15.98 -31.09 12.47
CA VAL A 127 -15.41 -31.71 13.67
C VAL A 127 -16.53 -32.19 14.61
N VAL A 128 -17.61 -31.42 14.71
CA VAL A 128 -18.82 -31.81 15.45
C VAL A 128 -19.93 -32.08 14.45
N PRO A 129 -20.52 -33.29 14.41
CA PRO A 129 -21.62 -33.62 13.50
C PRO A 129 -22.84 -32.72 13.67
N ARG A 130 -23.46 -32.26 12.58
CA ARG A 130 -24.61 -31.34 12.61
C ARG A 130 -25.81 -31.85 13.43
N LYS A 131 -25.94 -33.19 13.61
CA LYS A 131 -27.02 -33.77 14.39
C LYS A 131 -26.84 -33.68 15.91
N GLN A 132 -25.68 -33.21 16.37
CA GLN A 132 -25.36 -33.04 17.80
C GLN A 132 -25.40 -31.60 18.26
N ASN A 133 -25.86 -30.68 17.41
CA ASN A 133 -25.93 -29.25 17.72
C ASN A 133 -27.37 -28.75 17.68
#